data_67a9cc6820a61ad87e7a49bbeb338438
#
_entry.id   67a9cc6820a61ad87e7a49bbeb338438
#
_cell.length_a   1.000
_cell.length_b   1.000
_cell.length_c   1.000
_cell.angle_alpha   90.00
_cell.angle_beta   90.00
_cell.angle_gamma   90.00
#
_symmetry.space_group_name_H-M   'P 1'
#
loop_
_entity.id
_entity.type
_entity.pdbx_description
1 polymer ?
#
loop_
_entity_poly.entity_id
_entity_poly.type
_entity_poly.pdbx_seq_one_letter_code
_entity_poly.pdbx_strand_id
1 'polypeptide(L)'
;MDIVKSMEEPKKIRLVQPDFSGEVLKDRSACRGILMREGKILLVRFRVSGNYMIPGGGVEQGEKLQECLTREFAEETGILVAPGDEFLILDEYFGSMHFVNHYFRCQEAGGETRRKLTENEKKLGLSFEWVPFQEALTIFGSYETFRETKPEIAGLYYREFLALRAFSEE
;
A
#
# COMPACT_ATOMS: atom_id res chain seq x y z
N MET A 1 -29.96 11.71 -17.79
CA MET A 1 -28.98 12.76 -17.53
C MET A 1 -27.91 12.13 -16.69
N ASP A 2 -26.85 11.63 -17.32
CA ASP A 2 -25.75 10.99 -16.60
C ASP A 2 -25.00 12.07 -15.83
N ILE A 3 -25.09 12.02 -14.50
CA ILE A 3 -24.23 12.81 -13.64
C ILE A 3 -22.84 12.22 -13.82
N VAL A 4 -22.02 12.83 -14.65
CA VAL A 4 -20.58 12.58 -14.67
C VAL A 4 -20.08 13.00 -13.30
N LYS A 5 -19.93 12.01 -12.41
CA LYS A 5 -19.26 12.21 -11.13
C LYS A 5 -17.87 12.73 -11.49
N SER A 6 -17.61 14.00 -11.23
CA SER A 6 -16.28 14.56 -11.43
C SER A 6 -15.33 13.70 -10.60
N MET A 7 -14.40 13.02 -11.27
CA MET A 7 -13.35 12.31 -10.56
C MET A 7 -12.59 13.37 -9.77
N GLU A 8 -12.69 13.33 -8.45
CA GLU A 8 -11.92 14.22 -7.59
C GLU A 8 -10.43 13.89 -7.79
N GLU A 9 -9.61 14.93 -7.90
CA GLU A 9 -8.17 14.73 -7.99
C GLU A 9 -7.66 14.09 -6.70
N PRO A 10 -6.69 13.15 -6.78
CA PRO A 10 -6.13 12.53 -5.60
C PRO A 10 -5.43 13.56 -4.70
N LYS A 11 -5.56 13.38 -3.39
CA LYS A 11 -4.78 14.13 -2.42
C LYS A 11 -3.29 13.87 -2.66
N LYS A 12 -2.45 14.89 -2.54
CA LYS A 12 -1.00 14.77 -2.68
C LYS A 12 -0.32 15.08 -1.35
N ILE A 13 0.54 14.17 -0.91
CA ILE A 13 1.34 14.34 0.30
C ILE A 13 2.80 14.15 -0.06
N ARG A 14 3.64 15.10 0.33
CA ARG A 14 5.10 14.95 0.31
C ARG A 14 5.58 14.52 1.69
N LEU A 15 6.22 13.37 1.75
CA LEU A 15 6.73 12.78 2.98
C LEU A 15 8.25 12.63 2.91
N VAL A 16 8.96 13.34 3.76
CA VAL A 16 10.40 13.15 3.95
C VAL A 16 10.59 12.43 5.27
N GLN A 17 10.98 11.17 5.19
CA GLN A 17 11.21 10.34 6.37
C GLN A 17 12.47 10.81 7.12
N PRO A 18 12.53 10.60 8.45
CA PRO A 18 13.68 11.04 9.25
C PRO A 18 15.03 10.45 8.84
N ASP A 19 15.02 9.27 8.21
CA ASP A 19 16.23 8.57 7.75
C ASP A 19 16.69 8.98 6.34
N PHE A 20 16.01 9.94 5.70
CA PHE A 20 16.39 10.38 4.36
C PHE A 20 17.79 10.98 4.35
N SER A 21 18.66 10.43 3.48
CA SER A 21 20.07 10.82 3.39
C SER A 21 20.33 12.19 2.76
N GLY A 22 19.31 12.79 2.11
CA GLY A 22 19.45 14.02 1.31
C GLY A 22 19.85 13.76 -0.14
N GLU A 23 20.12 12.51 -0.51
CA GLU A 23 20.51 12.11 -1.86
C GLU A 23 19.58 11.01 -2.37
N VAL A 24 19.15 11.13 -3.64
CA VAL A 24 18.31 10.11 -4.28
C VAL A 24 19.16 9.28 -5.22
N LEU A 25 19.37 8.01 -4.88
CA LEU A 25 20.08 7.03 -5.71
C LEU A 25 19.13 6.09 -6.46
N LYS A 26 17.87 5.99 -6.02
CA LYS A 26 16.84 5.15 -6.64
C LYS A 26 15.50 5.85 -6.65
N ASP A 27 14.91 5.92 -7.83
CA ASP A 27 13.56 6.41 -8.08
C ASP A 27 12.64 5.26 -8.48
N ARG A 28 11.40 5.27 -7.98
CA ARG A 28 10.45 4.22 -8.30
C ARG A 28 9.01 4.68 -8.08
N SER A 29 8.10 4.18 -8.92
CA SER A 29 6.66 4.25 -8.69
C SER A 29 6.14 2.93 -8.15
N ALA A 30 5.20 3.01 -7.22
CA ALA A 30 4.50 1.86 -6.66
C ALA A 30 3.00 2.13 -6.62
N CYS A 31 2.19 1.09 -6.75
CA CYS A 31 0.75 1.16 -6.59
C CYS A 31 0.32 0.30 -5.40
N ARG A 32 -0.69 0.78 -4.66
CA ARG A 32 -1.24 0.11 -3.48
C ARG A 32 -2.76 0.24 -3.50
N GLY A 33 -3.45 -0.76 -2.97
CA GLY A 33 -4.90 -0.78 -3.00
C GLY A 33 -5.53 -1.03 -1.65
N ILE A 34 -6.55 -0.25 -1.34
CA ILE A 34 -7.40 -0.49 -0.17
C ILE A 34 -8.64 -1.25 -0.62
N LEU A 35 -8.74 -2.48 -0.18
CA LEU A 35 -9.88 -3.37 -0.40
C LEU A 35 -10.59 -3.62 0.93
N MET A 36 -11.86 -3.24 0.98
CA MET A 36 -12.70 -3.42 2.16
C MET A 36 -13.70 -4.56 1.95
N ARG A 37 -13.92 -5.33 3.01
CA ARG A 37 -14.97 -6.35 3.08
C ARG A 37 -15.56 -6.36 4.51
N GLU A 38 -16.85 -6.06 4.64
CA GLU A 38 -17.56 -6.10 5.92
C GLU A 38 -16.84 -5.35 7.06
N GLY A 39 -16.36 -4.12 6.78
CA GLY A 39 -15.64 -3.28 7.75
C GLY A 39 -14.19 -3.67 8.01
N LYS A 40 -13.69 -4.66 7.29
CA LYS A 40 -12.29 -5.11 7.38
C LYS A 40 -11.51 -4.72 6.14
N ILE A 41 -10.25 -4.35 6.33
CA ILE A 41 -9.31 -4.08 5.26
C ILE A 41 -8.42 -5.30 5.02
N LEU A 42 -8.11 -5.59 3.75
CA LEU A 42 -7.13 -6.60 3.39
C LEU A 42 -5.72 -6.04 3.57
N LEU A 43 -4.93 -6.70 4.40
CA LEU A 43 -3.50 -6.38 4.61
C LEU A 43 -2.65 -7.60 4.31
N VAL A 44 -1.46 -7.37 3.79
CA VAL A 44 -0.42 -8.40 3.74
C VAL A 44 0.40 -8.37 5.04
N ARG A 45 0.92 -9.51 5.43
CA ARG A 45 1.71 -9.67 6.63
C ARG A 45 2.96 -10.49 6.34
N PHE A 46 4.08 -9.99 6.77
CA PHE A 46 5.34 -10.74 6.78
C PHE A 46 5.51 -11.45 8.12
N ARG A 47 5.35 -12.77 8.13
CA ARG A 47 5.37 -13.56 9.38
C ARG A 47 6.71 -13.49 10.13
N VAL A 48 7.82 -13.42 9.40
CA VAL A 48 9.16 -13.36 9.99
C VAL A 48 9.37 -12.10 10.81
N SER A 49 9.01 -10.93 10.26
CA SER A 49 9.13 -9.64 10.96
C SER A 49 7.88 -9.25 11.75
N GLY A 50 6.73 -9.87 11.43
CA GLY A 50 5.44 -9.59 12.05
C GLY A 50 4.75 -8.32 11.56
N ASN A 51 5.36 -7.57 10.63
CA ASN A 51 4.80 -6.31 10.16
C ASN A 51 3.74 -6.51 9.07
N TYR A 52 2.84 -5.53 9.02
CA TYR A 52 1.77 -5.43 8.03
C TYR A 52 2.09 -4.39 6.97
N MET A 53 1.40 -4.49 5.83
CA MET A 53 1.48 -3.52 4.75
C MET A 53 0.18 -3.56 3.92
N ILE A 54 -0.19 -2.43 3.32
CA ILE A 54 -1.25 -2.39 2.31
C ILE A 54 -0.75 -3.10 1.05
N PRO A 55 -1.55 -4.02 0.45
CA PRO A 55 -1.13 -4.76 -0.74
C PRO A 55 -0.74 -3.86 -1.90
N GLY A 56 0.27 -4.26 -2.64
CA GLY A 56 0.76 -3.54 -3.80
C GLY A 56 2.24 -3.77 -4.03
N GLY A 57 2.79 -3.06 -4.98
CA GLY A 57 4.20 -3.19 -5.32
C GLY A 57 4.66 -2.24 -6.41
N GLY A 58 5.88 -2.44 -6.87
CA GLY A 58 6.50 -1.58 -7.89
C GLY A 58 5.88 -1.74 -9.27
N VAL A 59 5.73 -0.61 -9.93
CA VAL A 59 5.27 -0.57 -11.32
C VAL A 59 6.39 -1.06 -12.22
N GLU A 60 6.09 -2.02 -13.09
CA GLU A 60 7.03 -2.54 -14.09
C GLU A 60 7.08 -1.63 -15.32
N GLN A 61 8.15 -1.76 -16.11
CA GLN A 61 8.32 -0.94 -17.30
C GLN A 61 7.15 -1.16 -18.29
N GLY A 62 6.52 -0.06 -18.72
CA GLY A 62 5.40 -0.08 -19.65
C GLY A 62 4.07 -0.49 -19.04
N GLU A 63 4.03 -0.81 -17.75
CA GLU A 63 2.82 -1.19 -17.02
C GLU A 63 2.04 0.04 -16.58
N LYS A 64 0.70 -0.01 -16.74
CA LYS A 64 -0.18 1.03 -16.16
C LYS A 64 -0.36 0.80 -14.67
N LEU A 65 -0.68 1.85 -13.92
CA LEU A 65 -0.89 1.76 -12.47
C LEU A 65 -1.96 0.73 -12.09
N GLN A 66 -3.10 0.72 -12.80
CA GLN A 66 -4.18 -0.23 -12.55
C GLN A 66 -3.78 -1.67 -12.88
N GLU A 67 -3.00 -1.87 -13.93
CA GLU A 67 -2.46 -3.19 -14.30
C GLU A 67 -1.50 -3.71 -13.22
N CYS A 68 -0.62 -2.84 -12.73
CA CYS A 68 0.28 -3.14 -11.61
C CYS A 68 -0.51 -3.60 -10.39
N LEU A 69 -1.53 -2.86 -10.01
CA LEU A 69 -2.33 -3.16 -8.83
C LEU A 69 -3.06 -4.49 -8.95
N THR A 70 -3.68 -4.76 -10.09
CA THR A 70 -4.35 -6.04 -10.38
C THR A 70 -3.37 -7.21 -10.31
N ARG A 71 -2.18 -7.05 -10.88
CA ARG A 71 -1.12 -8.06 -10.85
C ARG A 71 -0.64 -8.33 -9.43
N GLU A 72 -0.32 -7.28 -8.67
CA GLU A 72 0.21 -7.42 -7.30
C GLU A 72 -0.80 -8.08 -6.36
N PHE A 73 -2.09 -7.69 -6.42
CA PHE A 73 -3.13 -8.36 -5.63
C PHE A 73 -3.25 -9.84 -5.97
N ALA A 74 -3.25 -10.19 -7.26
CA ALA A 74 -3.31 -11.58 -7.70
C ALA A 74 -2.09 -12.38 -7.20
N GLU A 75 -0.89 -11.83 -7.35
CA GLU A 75 0.35 -12.49 -6.94
C GLU A 75 0.46 -12.67 -5.43
N GLU A 76 0.14 -11.65 -4.66
CA GLU A 76 0.30 -11.65 -3.19
C GLU A 76 -0.85 -12.38 -2.46
N THR A 77 -2.08 -12.23 -2.93
CA THR A 77 -3.27 -12.68 -2.21
C THR A 77 -4.14 -13.70 -2.95
N GLY A 78 -3.99 -13.81 -4.26
CA GLY A 78 -4.88 -14.60 -5.11
C GLY A 78 -6.24 -13.94 -5.37
N ILE A 79 -6.49 -12.75 -4.82
CA ILE A 79 -7.76 -12.04 -5.01
C ILE A 79 -7.67 -11.16 -6.25
N LEU A 80 -8.69 -11.27 -7.12
CA LEU A 80 -8.83 -10.43 -8.30
C LEU A 80 -9.57 -9.14 -7.92
N VAL A 81 -8.96 -8.00 -8.19
CA VAL A 81 -9.53 -6.69 -7.87
C VAL A 81 -9.77 -5.85 -9.11
N ALA A 82 -10.77 -4.99 -9.02
CA ALA A 82 -11.00 -3.89 -9.94
C ALA A 82 -10.55 -2.59 -9.27
N PRO A 83 -9.44 -1.98 -9.73
CA PRO A 83 -9.02 -0.68 -9.23
C PRO A 83 -10.05 0.40 -9.58
N GLY A 84 -10.46 1.17 -8.58
CA GLY A 84 -11.34 2.31 -8.72
C GLY A 84 -10.54 3.62 -8.73
N ASP A 85 -11.04 4.61 -7.99
CA ASP A 85 -10.44 5.94 -7.95
C ASP A 85 -9.09 5.94 -7.21
N GLU A 86 -8.13 6.66 -7.77
CA GLU A 86 -6.91 7.03 -7.07
C GLU A 86 -7.23 8.16 -6.10
N PHE A 87 -7.06 7.93 -4.80
CA PHE A 87 -7.43 8.91 -3.77
C PHE A 87 -6.23 9.60 -3.12
N LEU A 88 -5.03 9.03 -3.25
CA LEU A 88 -3.81 9.57 -2.65
C LEU A 88 -2.61 9.28 -3.52
N ILE A 89 -1.78 10.30 -3.71
CA ILE A 89 -0.40 10.18 -4.20
C ILE A 89 0.51 10.61 -3.05
N LEU A 90 1.35 9.69 -2.59
CA LEU A 90 2.29 9.94 -1.51
C LEU A 90 3.71 9.91 -2.05
N ASP A 91 4.30 11.09 -2.11
CA ASP A 91 5.64 11.33 -2.64
C ASP A 91 6.65 11.21 -1.49
N GLU A 92 7.29 10.05 -1.40
CA GLU A 92 8.08 9.63 -0.24
C GLU A 92 9.59 9.62 -0.50
N TYR A 93 10.33 10.22 0.42
CA TYR A 93 11.80 10.20 0.48
C TYR A 93 12.25 9.48 1.74
N PHE A 94 13.03 8.41 1.60
CA PHE A 94 13.56 7.63 2.72
C PHE A 94 14.88 6.95 2.34
N GLY A 95 15.81 6.80 3.30
CA GLY A 95 17.15 6.33 2.99
C GLY A 95 17.75 7.13 1.83
N SER A 96 18.13 6.48 0.75
CA SER A 96 18.58 7.09 -0.51
C SER A 96 17.58 6.84 -1.64
N MET A 97 16.29 6.81 -1.32
CA MET A 97 15.23 6.44 -2.25
C MET A 97 14.14 7.51 -2.33
N HIS A 98 13.57 7.64 -3.51
CA HIS A 98 12.38 8.41 -3.77
C HIS A 98 11.32 7.50 -4.40
N PHE A 99 10.20 7.33 -3.71
CA PHE A 99 9.09 6.53 -4.18
C PHE A 99 7.84 7.39 -4.33
N VAL A 100 7.19 7.26 -5.47
CA VAL A 100 5.85 7.82 -5.69
C VAL A 100 4.86 6.67 -5.48
N ASN A 101 4.13 6.70 -4.37
CA ASN A 101 3.15 5.68 -4.02
C ASN A 101 1.75 6.16 -4.43
N HIS A 102 1.10 5.38 -5.29
CA HIS A 102 -0.25 5.64 -5.79
C HIS A 102 -1.23 4.73 -5.06
N TYR A 103 -2.20 5.30 -4.35
CA TYR A 103 -3.20 4.56 -3.57
C TYR A 103 -4.58 4.62 -4.23
N PHE A 104 -5.17 3.46 -4.41
CA PHE A 104 -6.47 3.26 -5.07
C PHE A 104 -7.51 2.67 -4.14
N ARG A 105 -8.76 3.07 -4.31
CA ARG A 105 -9.92 2.32 -3.80
C ARG A 105 -10.14 1.14 -4.71
N CYS A 106 -10.24 -0.06 -4.13
CA CYS A 106 -10.45 -1.29 -4.89
C CYS A 106 -11.76 -1.95 -4.53
N GLN A 107 -12.30 -2.71 -5.48
CA GLN A 107 -13.43 -3.62 -5.29
C GLN A 107 -13.02 -5.02 -5.73
N GLU A 108 -13.61 -6.05 -5.15
CA GLU A 108 -13.42 -7.41 -5.64
C GLU A 108 -14.02 -7.54 -7.05
N ALA A 109 -13.26 -8.12 -7.96
CA ALA A 109 -13.70 -8.33 -9.35
C ALA A 109 -14.40 -9.69 -9.55
N GLY A 110 -14.54 -10.47 -8.48
CA GLY A 110 -15.06 -11.83 -8.52
C GLY A 110 -14.03 -12.85 -9.01
N GLY A 111 -14.01 -13.99 -8.37
CA GLY A 111 -13.05 -15.05 -8.65
C GLY A 111 -11.73 -14.89 -7.89
N GLU A 112 -10.97 -15.96 -7.91
CA GLU A 112 -9.68 -16.06 -7.26
C GLU A 112 -8.68 -16.70 -8.22
N THR A 113 -7.41 -16.44 -8.01
CA THR A 113 -6.33 -17.08 -8.73
C THR A 113 -5.29 -17.61 -7.73
N ARG A 114 -4.33 -18.38 -8.24
CA ARG A 114 -3.23 -18.89 -7.42
C ARG A 114 -2.26 -17.76 -7.10
N ARG A 115 -1.87 -17.65 -5.83
CA ARG A 115 -0.79 -16.75 -5.39
C ARG A 115 0.52 -17.11 -6.11
N LYS A 116 1.32 -16.08 -6.43
CA LYS A 116 2.61 -16.24 -7.10
C LYS A 116 3.66 -15.41 -6.37
N LEU A 117 4.15 -15.96 -5.27
CA LEU A 117 5.15 -15.29 -4.44
C LEU A 117 6.55 -15.43 -5.02
N THR A 118 7.34 -14.37 -4.90
CA THR A 118 8.79 -14.42 -5.14
C THR A 118 9.48 -15.27 -4.08
N GLU A 119 10.70 -15.72 -4.34
CA GLU A 119 11.47 -16.48 -3.36
C GLU A 119 11.72 -15.69 -2.07
N ASN A 120 11.94 -14.37 -2.20
CA ASN A 120 12.11 -13.50 -1.04
C ASN A 120 10.83 -13.39 -0.20
N GLU A 121 9.68 -13.21 -0.86
CA GLU A 121 8.37 -13.16 -0.20
C GLU A 121 8.05 -14.47 0.53
N LYS A 122 8.38 -15.61 -0.06
CA LYS A 122 8.25 -16.93 0.58
C LYS A 122 9.14 -17.03 1.84
N LYS A 123 10.40 -16.58 1.74
CA LYS A 123 11.34 -16.58 2.87
C LYS A 123 10.88 -15.70 4.01
N LEU A 124 10.30 -14.54 3.70
CA LEU A 124 9.75 -13.60 4.68
C LEU A 124 8.38 -14.03 5.22
N GLY A 125 7.80 -15.08 4.67
CA GLY A 125 6.52 -15.63 5.09
C GLY A 125 5.35 -14.69 4.78
N LEU A 126 5.26 -14.19 3.54
CA LEU A 126 4.16 -13.33 3.13
C LEU A 126 2.83 -14.07 3.21
N SER A 127 1.92 -13.51 3.97
CA SER A 127 0.53 -13.93 4.09
C SER A 127 -0.40 -12.73 3.98
N PHE A 128 -1.70 -12.94 4.04
CA PHE A 128 -2.67 -11.85 4.06
C PHE A 128 -3.75 -12.12 5.10
N GLU A 129 -4.31 -11.04 5.63
CA GLU A 129 -5.35 -11.07 6.65
C GLU A 129 -6.39 -9.99 6.41
N TRP A 130 -7.63 -10.28 6.79
CA TRP A 130 -8.70 -9.29 6.90
C TRP A 130 -8.69 -8.72 8.31
N VAL A 131 -8.33 -7.45 8.43
CA VAL A 131 -8.17 -6.76 9.71
C VAL A 131 -9.26 -5.70 9.88
N PRO A 132 -9.93 -5.62 11.03
CA PRO A 132 -10.87 -4.52 11.27
C PRO A 132 -10.20 -3.17 11.03
N PHE A 133 -10.88 -2.25 10.35
CA PHE A 133 -10.27 -0.98 9.91
C PHE A 133 -9.68 -0.16 11.07
N GLN A 134 -10.38 -0.11 12.21
CA GLN A 134 -9.87 0.60 13.40
C GLN A 134 -8.63 -0.06 13.99
N GLU A 135 -8.54 -1.39 13.92
CA GLU A 135 -7.36 -2.13 14.33
C GLU A 135 -6.18 -1.84 13.38
N ALA A 136 -6.41 -1.77 12.08
CA ALA A 136 -5.40 -1.37 11.10
C ALA A 136 -4.86 0.04 11.37
N LEU A 137 -5.73 1.00 11.70
CA LEU A 137 -5.32 2.34 12.13
C LEU A 137 -4.43 2.30 13.38
N THR A 138 -4.77 1.46 14.35
CA THR A 138 -3.97 1.27 15.57
C THR A 138 -2.62 0.65 15.26
N ILE A 139 -2.58 -0.38 14.42
CA ILE A 139 -1.34 -1.05 13.99
C ILE A 139 -0.39 -0.05 13.34
N PHE A 140 -0.83 0.64 12.30
CA PHE A 140 0.03 1.61 11.60
C PHE A 140 0.28 2.87 12.43
N GLY A 141 -0.68 3.28 13.26
CA GLY A 141 -0.52 4.40 14.19
C GLY A 141 0.55 4.19 15.25
N SER A 142 1.00 2.95 15.47
CA SER A 142 2.08 2.63 16.39
C SER A 142 3.50 2.90 15.84
N TYR A 143 3.62 3.57 14.72
CA TYR A 143 4.89 3.80 14.01
C TYR A 143 6.01 4.40 14.89
N GLU A 144 5.68 5.29 15.81
CA GLU A 144 6.68 5.89 16.71
C GLU A 144 7.37 4.88 17.63
N THR A 145 6.68 3.80 18.00
CA THR A 145 7.26 2.76 18.86
C THR A 145 8.45 2.02 18.21
N PHE A 146 8.56 2.11 16.88
CA PHE A 146 9.62 1.45 16.11
C PHE A 146 10.78 2.38 15.74
N ARG A 147 10.70 3.69 16.00
CA ARG A 147 11.67 4.70 15.54
C ARG A 147 13.11 4.35 15.90
N GLU A 148 13.36 3.93 17.12
CA GLU A 148 14.72 3.68 17.62
C GLU A 148 15.24 2.29 17.24
N THR A 149 14.35 1.29 17.21
CA THR A 149 14.76 -0.13 17.05
C THR A 149 14.65 -0.63 15.63
N LYS A 150 13.65 -0.16 14.88
CA LYS A 150 13.33 -0.59 13.51
C LYS A 150 12.84 0.59 12.67
N PRO A 151 13.72 1.56 12.34
CA PRO A 151 13.32 2.79 11.65
C PRO A 151 12.67 2.54 10.28
N GLU A 152 13.02 1.48 9.58
CA GLU A 152 12.39 1.09 8.32
C GLU A 152 10.92 0.70 8.50
N ILE A 153 10.58 0.02 9.60
CA ILE A 153 9.17 -0.31 9.94
C ILE A 153 8.43 0.95 10.38
N ALA A 154 9.06 1.81 11.17
CA ALA A 154 8.48 3.09 11.56
C ALA A 154 8.09 3.93 10.32
N GLY A 155 8.98 4.04 9.35
CA GLY A 155 8.74 4.77 8.11
C GLY A 155 7.60 4.17 7.29
N LEU A 156 7.61 2.84 7.12
CA LEU A 156 6.55 2.11 6.42
C LEU A 156 5.19 2.30 7.10
N TYR A 157 5.12 2.13 8.41
CA TYR A 157 3.87 2.27 9.17
C TYR A 157 3.33 3.70 9.14
N TYR A 158 4.22 4.69 9.22
CA TYR A 158 3.79 6.09 9.10
C TYR A 158 3.17 6.38 7.71
N ARG A 159 3.79 5.90 6.65
CA ARG A 159 3.23 6.00 5.30
C ARG A 159 1.84 5.36 5.19
N GLU A 160 1.69 4.13 5.67
CA GLU A 160 0.42 3.40 5.62
C GLU A 160 -0.65 4.05 6.52
N PHE A 161 -0.24 4.59 7.66
CA PHE A 161 -1.13 5.36 8.53
C PHE A 161 -1.70 6.60 7.83
N LEU A 162 -0.85 7.35 7.13
CA LEU A 162 -1.29 8.50 6.34
C LEU A 162 -2.28 8.08 5.23
N ALA A 163 -2.04 6.94 4.60
CA ALA A 163 -2.93 6.40 3.57
C ALA A 163 -4.31 6.03 4.13
N LEU A 164 -4.37 5.35 5.27
CA LEU A 164 -5.64 5.02 5.92
C LEU A 164 -6.39 6.27 6.40
N ARG A 165 -5.67 7.28 6.90
CA ARG A 165 -6.26 8.58 7.27
C ARG A 165 -6.88 9.27 6.05
N ALA A 166 -6.16 9.34 4.94
CA ALA A 166 -6.67 9.92 3.69
C ALA A 166 -7.89 9.16 3.17
N PHE A 167 -7.87 7.82 3.26
CA PHE A 167 -8.99 6.97 2.85
C PHE A 167 -10.26 7.25 3.66
N SER A 168 -10.14 7.52 4.96
CA SER A 168 -11.27 7.74 5.86
C SER A 168 -11.81 9.17 5.89
N GLU A 169 -11.12 10.14 5.29
CA GLU A 169 -11.54 11.55 5.23
C GLU A 169 -12.61 11.85 4.18
N GLU A 170 -12.99 10.89 3.34
CA GLU A 170 -13.97 11.05 2.25
C GLU A 170 -15.36 10.50 2.60
#